data_21dfdf17818477a905f103f956cfba85
#
_entry.id   21dfdf17818477a905f103f956cfba85
#
_cell.length_a   1.000
_cell.length_b   1.000
_cell.length_c   1.000
_cell.angle_alpha   90.00
_cell.angle_beta   90.00
_cell.angle_gamma   90.00
#
_symmetry.space_group_name_H-M   'P 1'
#
loop_
_entity.id
_entity.type
_entity.pdbx_description
1 polymer ?
#
loop_
_entity_poly.entity_id
_entity_poly.type
_entity_poly.pdbx_seq_one_letter_code
_entity_poly.pdbx_strand_id
1 'polypeptide(L)'
;MNGIVLGSVYALVALGYTLVYGVLSLINFANSEVFMLAAFGSFFAVDLLGLNVADDPIQTGSALIGTMALCLLISVIIGAASAVLVERVAYRPLRKRNSPRLVFLISAIGASFAIAEAVGVWGPKKREEYALTQYVKKNEVFSLFSARVDQTDIIIVVGAFIMAAILVNFVNRSRVGRGIRAVAQDAETAKLMGVNVDQIILITFLVGGIMAGGAAFLYMLNTPFARYDVGFLIGVKAFTAAVLGGIGNIKGALLGGLLLGLIENYGAALFGSNQNIGTMFSFVALVVVLMFRPSGILGQSMSRSRA
;
A
#
# COMPACT_ATOMS: atom_id res chain seq x y z
N MET A 1 -2.59 -2.50 -20.41
CA MET A 1 -3.44 -1.98 -19.31
C MET A 1 -3.06 -2.56 -17.95
N ASN A 2 -2.87 -3.88 -17.82
CA ASN A 2 -2.53 -4.55 -16.56
C ASN A 2 -1.34 -3.92 -15.78
N GLY A 3 -0.30 -3.44 -16.46
CA GLY A 3 0.85 -2.78 -15.81
C GLY A 3 0.48 -1.47 -15.12
N ILE A 4 -0.46 -0.69 -15.67
CA ILE A 4 -0.95 0.55 -15.06
C ILE A 4 -1.85 0.22 -13.86
N VAL A 5 -2.68 -0.80 -13.97
CA VAL A 5 -3.56 -1.28 -12.90
C VAL A 5 -2.73 -1.73 -11.69
N LEU A 6 -1.80 -2.66 -11.89
CA LEU A 6 -0.89 -3.12 -10.83
C LEU A 6 -0.03 -1.98 -10.27
N GLY A 7 0.51 -1.14 -11.17
CA GLY A 7 1.30 0.01 -10.78
C GLY A 7 0.53 1.02 -9.93
N SER A 8 -0.76 1.20 -10.17
CA SER A 8 -1.63 2.07 -9.38
C SER A 8 -1.80 1.53 -7.94
N VAL A 9 -1.96 0.22 -7.79
CA VAL A 9 -2.02 -0.44 -6.47
C VAL A 9 -0.68 -0.29 -5.74
N TYR A 10 0.44 -0.61 -6.42
CA TYR A 10 1.78 -0.45 -5.84
C TYR A 10 2.06 0.99 -5.42
N ALA A 11 1.61 1.96 -6.21
CA ALA A 11 1.75 3.37 -5.88
C ALA A 11 1.03 3.75 -4.59
N LEU A 12 -0.20 3.27 -4.36
CA LEU A 12 -0.94 3.55 -3.13
C LEU A 12 -0.27 2.95 -1.89
N VAL A 13 0.19 1.70 -1.97
CA VAL A 13 0.92 1.07 -0.86
C VAL A 13 2.25 1.80 -0.63
N ALA A 14 2.97 2.16 -1.71
CA ALA A 14 4.21 2.92 -1.65
C ALA A 14 4.03 4.32 -1.02
N LEU A 15 2.87 4.96 -1.24
CA LEU A 15 2.51 6.20 -0.56
C LEU A 15 2.40 6.02 0.96
N GLY A 16 1.82 4.91 1.43
CA GLY A 16 1.79 4.56 2.85
C GLY A 16 3.19 4.41 3.43
N TYR A 17 4.08 3.66 2.76
CA TYR A 17 5.48 3.53 3.15
C TYR A 17 6.20 4.87 3.19
N THR A 18 6.04 5.68 2.16
CA THR A 18 6.71 6.98 2.01
C THR A 18 6.31 7.96 3.10
N LEU A 19 5.04 7.97 3.51
CA LEU A 19 4.57 8.81 4.61
C LEU A 19 5.21 8.44 5.94
N VAL A 20 5.20 7.16 6.29
CA VAL A 20 5.77 6.66 7.55
C VAL A 20 7.28 6.89 7.56
N TYR A 21 7.95 6.58 6.44
CA TYR A 21 9.39 6.81 6.31
C TYR A 21 9.76 8.29 6.43
N GLY A 22 8.97 9.17 5.81
CA GLY A 22 9.22 10.62 5.86
C GLY A 22 9.25 11.17 7.29
N VAL A 23 8.41 10.62 8.19
CA VAL A 23 8.32 11.09 9.58
C VAL A 23 9.31 10.38 10.52
N LEU A 24 9.50 9.08 10.34
CA LEU A 24 10.34 8.28 11.25
C LEU A 24 11.76 8.05 10.74
N SER A 25 12.02 8.28 9.44
CA SER A 25 13.25 7.87 8.76
C SER A 25 13.56 6.37 8.95
N LEU A 26 12.53 5.55 9.08
CA LEU A 26 12.58 4.12 9.30
C LEU A 26 11.62 3.40 8.36
N ILE A 27 12.05 2.25 7.83
CA ILE A 27 11.22 1.41 6.97
C ILE A 27 10.26 0.61 7.84
N ASN A 28 8.96 0.68 7.54
CA ASN A 28 7.93 -0.09 8.24
C ASN A 28 7.52 -1.32 7.41
N PHE A 29 8.22 -2.44 7.57
CA PHE A 29 7.84 -3.68 6.87
C PHE A 29 6.48 -4.24 7.31
N ALA A 30 5.99 -3.91 8.51
CA ALA A 30 4.66 -4.33 8.94
C ALA A 30 3.51 -3.68 8.14
N ASN A 31 3.79 -2.64 7.31
CA ASN A 31 2.78 -2.05 6.44
C ASN A 31 2.28 -3.01 5.35
N SER A 32 3.08 -4.01 4.98
CA SER A 32 2.67 -5.10 4.10
C SER A 32 1.52 -5.93 4.68
N GLU A 33 1.60 -6.22 5.97
CA GLU A 33 0.58 -7.01 6.65
C GLU A 33 -0.68 -6.19 6.96
N VAL A 34 -0.53 -4.87 7.10
CA VAL A 34 -1.67 -3.94 7.13
C VAL A 34 -2.49 -4.06 5.84
N PHE A 35 -1.81 -4.11 4.69
CA PHE A 35 -2.45 -4.36 3.40
C PHE A 35 -3.15 -5.72 3.36
N MET A 36 -2.49 -6.79 3.80
CA MET A 36 -3.07 -8.12 3.86
C MET A 36 -4.32 -8.16 4.75
N LEU A 37 -4.25 -7.63 5.97
CA LEU A 37 -5.41 -7.58 6.87
C LEU A 37 -6.57 -6.80 6.26
N ALA A 38 -6.29 -5.71 5.56
CA ALA A 38 -7.30 -4.93 4.85
C ALA A 38 -7.91 -5.69 3.67
N ALA A 39 -7.13 -6.51 2.96
CA ALA A 39 -7.63 -7.41 1.92
C ALA A 39 -8.61 -8.43 2.51
N PHE A 40 -8.26 -9.06 3.63
CA PHE A 40 -9.21 -9.90 4.37
C PHE A 40 -10.45 -9.13 4.84
N GLY A 41 -10.32 -7.83 5.11
CA GLY A 41 -11.46 -6.96 5.39
C GLY A 41 -12.47 -6.88 4.25
N SER A 42 -12.01 -6.82 3.00
CA SER A 42 -12.89 -6.90 1.82
C SER A 42 -13.63 -8.24 1.76
N PHE A 43 -12.96 -9.35 2.08
CA PHE A 43 -13.61 -10.66 2.20
C PHE A 43 -14.72 -10.69 3.23
N PHE A 44 -14.39 -10.21 4.43
CA PHE A 44 -15.35 -10.14 5.52
C PHE A 44 -16.59 -9.31 5.14
N ALA A 45 -16.38 -8.22 4.40
CA ALA A 45 -17.48 -7.38 3.91
C ALA A 45 -18.41 -8.14 2.93
N VAL A 46 -17.82 -8.89 2.00
CA VAL A 46 -18.58 -9.70 1.01
C VAL A 46 -19.32 -10.86 1.70
N ASP A 47 -18.67 -11.48 2.69
CA ASP A 47 -19.27 -12.54 3.49
C ASP A 47 -20.44 -12.05 4.34
N LEU A 48 -20.30 -10.88 4.96
CA LEU A 48 -21.36 -10.22 5.74
C LEU A 48 -22.59 -9.92 4.90
N LEU A 49 -22.41 -9.64 3.60
CA LEU A 49 -23.50 -9.39 2.66
C LEU A 49 -24.11 -10.67 2.09
N GLY A 50 -23.57 -11.85 2.44
CA GLY A 50 -24.04 -13.14 1.92
C GLY A 50 -23.76 -13.36 0.44
N LEU A 51 -22.82 -12.62 -0.16
CA LEU A 51 -22.51 -12.69 -1.59
C LEU A 51 -21.51 -13.80 -1.93
N ASN A 52 -21.09 -14.59 -0.97
CA ASN A 52 -20.17 -15.74 -1.17
C ASN A 52 -20.84 -16.98 -1.74
N VAL A 53 -22.14 -16.93 -2.03
CA VAL A 53 -22.90 -18.09 -2.56
C VAL A 53 -22.74 -18.15 -4.07
N ALA A 54 -22.41 -19.33 -4.58
CA ALA A 54 -21.97 -19.61 -5.94
C ALA A 54 -22.99 -19.33 -7.08
N ASP A 55 -24.19 -18.89 -6.76
CA ASP A 55 -25.30 -18.81 -7.72
C ASP A 55 -25.61 -17.37 -8.15
N ASP A 56 -24.71 -16.76 -8.92
CA ASP A 56 -24.88 -15.47 -9.58
C ASP A 56 -24.56 -14.22 -8.73
N PRO A 57 -23.27 -13.98 -8.43
CA PRO A 57 -22.85 -12.87 -7.59
C PRO A 57 -22.76 -11.52 -8.33
N ILE A 58 -23.11 -11.48 -9.62
CA ILE A 58 -22.96 -10.28 -10.44
C ILE A 58 -24.02 -9.26 -10.05
N GLN A 59 -23.59 -8.28 -9.25
CA GLN A 59 -24.43 -7.15 -8.90
C GLN A 59 -24.39 -6.08 -9.99
N THR A 60 -25.52 -5.42 -10.23
CA THR A 60 -25.66 -4.34 -11.19
C THR A 60 -26.32 -3.15 -10.54
N GLY A 61 -26.03 -1.94 -11.07
CA GLY A 61 -26.68 -0.72 -10.63
C GLY A 61 -26.30 -0.27 -9.22
N SER A 62 -27.27 0.22 -8.45
CA SER A 62 -27.06 0.78 -7.11
C SER A 62 -26.56 -0.21 -6.07
N ALA A 63 -26.93 -1.48 -6.19
CA ALA A 63 -26.48 -2.55 -5.30
C ALA A 63 -24.96 -2.77 -5.42
N LEU A 64 -24.41 -2.77 -6.63
CA LEU A 64 -22.98 -2.86 -6.86
C LEU A 64 -22.20 -1.71 -6.21
N ILE A 65 -22.70 -0.47 -6.39
CA ILE A 65 -22.08 0.72 -5.78
C ILE A 65 -22.09 0.61 -4.25
N GLY A 66 -23.19 0.18 -3.67
CA GLY A 66 -23.31 -0.03 -2.23
C GLY A 66 -22.33 -1.07 -1.70
N THR A 67 -22.20 -2.22 -2.38
CA THR A 67 -21.26 -3.28 -2.03
C THR A 67 -19.82 -2.80 -2.12
N MET A 68 -19.45 -2.12 -3.21
CA MET A 68 -18.11 -1.58 -3.39
C MET A 68 -17.76 -0.55 -2.31
N ALA A 69 -18.70 0.34 -1.98
CA ALA A 69 -18.51 1.34 -0.93
C ALA A 69 -18.33 0.69 0.44
N LEU A 70 -19.11 -0.34 0.76
CA LEU A 70 -18.98 -1.08 2.02
C LEU A 70 -17.64 -1.83 2.11
N CYS A 71 -17.23 -2.54 1.04
CA CYS A 71 -15.96 -3.23 0.97
C CYS A 71 -14.78 -2.26 1.14
N LEU A 72 -14.82 -1.12 0.44
CA LEU A 72 -13.81 -0.07 0.59
C LEU A 72 -13.77 0.45 2.04
N LEU A 73 -14.92 0.75 2.62
CA LEU A 73 -15.02 1.30 3.97
C LEU A 73 -14.48 0.32 5.01
N ILE A 74 -14.85 -0.95 4.95
CA ILE A 74 -14.36 -1.98 5.88
C ILE A 74 -12.86 -2.21 5.69
N SER A 75 -12.36 -2.32 4.46
CA SER A 75 -10.93 -2.42 4.18
C SER A 75 -10.14 -1.24 4.73
N VAL A 76 -10.63 -0.03 4.54
CA VAL A 76 -9.98 1.20 5.05
C VAL A 76 -9.99 1.23 6.58
N ILE A 77 -11.09 0.85 7.23
CA ILE A 77 -11.18 0.82 8.69
C ILE A 77 -10.20 -0.22 9.25
N ILE A 78 -10.16 -1.44 8.69
CA ILE A 78 -9.25 -2.50 9.14
C ILE A 78 -7.80 -2.11 8.88
N GLY A 79 -7.49 -1.53 7.72
CA GLY A 79 -6.17 -1.01 7.42
C GLY A 79 -5.73 0.09 8.38
N ALA A 80 -6.59 1.05 8.67
CA ALA A 80 -6.32 2.11 9.63
C ALA A 80 -6.12 1.57 11.06
N ALA A 81 -7.01 0.67 11.50
CA ALA A 81 -6.95 0.08 12.84
C ALA A 81 -5.68 -0.77 13.04
N SER A 82 -5.34 -1.61 12.05
CA SER A 82 -4.13 -2.45 12.11
C SER A 82 -2.84 -1.62 12.08
N ALA A 83 -2.78 -0.55 11.29
CA ALA A 83 -1.65 0.37 11.28
C ALA A 83 -1.46 1.08 12.63
N VAL A 84 -2.55 1.53 13.26
CA VAL A 84 -2.53 2.12 14.61
C VAL A 84 -2.11 1.07 15.65
N LEU A 85 -2.56 -0.17 15.52
CA LEU A 85 -2.14 -1.27 16.39
C LEU A 85 -0.62 -1.50 16.30
N VAL A 86 -0.08 -1.58 15.09
CA VAL A 86 1.36 -1.73 14.85
C VAL A 86 2.15 -0.55 15.48
N GLU A 87 1.66 0.68 15.30
CA GLU A 87 2.30 1.85 15.94
C GLU A 87 2.32 1.70 17.46
N ARG A 88 1.19 1.36 18.08
CA ARG A 88 1.06 1.30 19.52
C ARG A 88 1.84 0.14 20.17
N VAL A 89 1.87 -1.01 19.52
CA VAL A 89 2.46 -2.23 20.06
C VAL A 89 3.95 -2.34 19.70
N ALA A 90 4.31 -2.07 18.46
CA ALA A 90 5.68 -2.27 17.98
C ALA A 90 6.55 -1.01 18.05
N TYR A 91 6.01 0.17 17.65
CA TYR A 91 6.83 1.38 17.48
C TYR A 91 6.85 2.29 18.70
N ARG A 92 5.69 2.55 19.30
CA ARG A 92 5.57 3.47 20.43
C ARG A 92 6.39 3.08 21.67
N PRO A 93 6.45 1.80 22.09
CA PRO A 93 7.28 1.38 23.23
C PRO A 93 8.77 1.60 22.98
N LEU A 94 9.23 1.30 21.76
CA LEU A 94 10.63 1.47 21.35
C LEU A 94 11.03 2.95 21.31
N ARG A 95 10.15 3.81 20.80
CA ARG A 95 10.36 5.26 20.79
C ARG A 95 10.48 5.82 22.20
N LYS A 96 9.61 5.41 23.12
CA LYS A 96 9.69 5.82 24.54
C LYS A 96 10.99 5.39 25.22
N ARG A 97 11.59 4.29 24.76
CA ARG A 97 12.88 3.78 25.30
C ARG A 97 14.10 4.36 24.57
N ASN A 98 13.90 5.31 23.64
CA ASN A 98 14.97 5.86 22.78
C ASN A 98 15.83 4.77 22.13
N SER A 99 15.20 3.68 21.67
CA SER A 99 15.88 2.53 21.09
C SER A 99 16.62 2.91 19.79
N PRO A 100 17.77 2.26 19.47
CA PRO A 100 18.47 2.46 18.22
C PRO A 100 17.60 2.13 16.99
N ARG A 101 17.90 2.74 15.83
CA ARG A 101 17.14 2.54 14.58
C ARG A 101 17.03 1.07 14.16
N LEU A 102 18.07 0.27 14.40
CA LEU A 102 18.10 -1.16 14.08
C LEU A 102 17.00 -1.94 14.83
N VAL A 103 16.72 -1.59 16.08
CA VAL A 103 15.70 -2.26 16.89
C VAL A 103 14.29 -2.05 16.31
N PHE A 104 14.01 -0.88 15.78
CA PHE A 104 12.74 -0.62 15.07
C PHE A 104 12.60 -1.48 13.82
N LEU A 105 13.68 -1.63 13.05
CA LEU A 105 13.67 -2.48 11.85
C LEU A 105 13.38 -3.94 12.21
N ILE A 106 14.08 -4.49 13.22
CA ILE A 106 13.86 -5.86 13.70
C ILE A 106 12.43 -6.03 14.23
N SER A 107 11.92 -5.05 14.98
CA SER A 107 10.55 -5.07 15.49
C SER A 107 9.51 -5.02 14.38
N ALA A 108 9.75 -4.24 13.32
CA ALA A 108 8.85 -4.17 12.16
C ALA A 108 8.79 -5.50 11.40
N ILE A 109 9.94 -6.14 11.18
CA ILE A 109 10.02 -7.46 10.54
C ILE A 109 9.35 -8.52 11.43
N GLY A 110 9.65 -8.50 12.74
CA GLY A 110 9.02 -9.41 13.70
C GLY A 110 7.50 -9.25 13.77
N ALA A 111 7.00 -8.01 13.75
CA ALA A 111 5.57 -7.72 13.71
C ALA A 111 4.93 -8.22 12.40
N SER A 112 5.61 -8.04 11.26
CA SER A 112 5.15 -8.55 9.95
C SER A 112 4.96 -10.07 10.02
N PHE A 113 6.00 -10.82 10.38
CA PHE A 113 5.89 -12.28 10.50
C PHE A 113 4.86 -12.74 11.53
N ALA A 114 4.78 -12.06 12.69
CA ALA A 114 3.82 -12.41 13.73
C ALA A 114 2.36 -12.24 13.24
N ILE A 115 2.07 -11.16 12.50
CA ILE A 115 0.74 -10.90 11.94
C ILE A 115 0.43 -11.93 10.85
N ALA A 116 1.36 -12.19 9.92
CA ALA A 116 1.18 -13.16 8.84
C ALA A 116 0.90 -14.57 9.39
N GLU A 117 1.71 -15.03 10.35
CA GLU A 117 1.51 -16.34 10.99
C GLU A 117 0.23 -16.37 11.84
N ALA A 118 -0.13 -15.30 12.53
CA ALA A 118 -1.38 -15.23 13.28
C ALA A 118 -2.60 -15.45 12.35
N VAL A 119 -2.59 -14.81 11.17
CA VAL A 119 -3.64 -15.04 10.15
C VAL A 119 -3.55 -16.44 9.57
N GLY A 120 -2.35 -16.95 9.30
CA GLY A 120 -2.15 -18.31 8.78
C GLY A 120 -2.59 -19.42 9.72
N VAL A 121 -2.49 -19.23 11.03
CA VAL A 121 -2.87 -20.24 12.05
C VAL A 121 -4.31 -20.08 12.52
N TRP A 122 -4.74 -18.85 12.80
CA TRP A 122 -6.03 -18.53 13.43
C TRP A 122 -7.05 -17.95 12.45
N GLY A 123 -6.63 -17.63 11.23
CA GLY A 123 -7.57 -17.14 10.20
C GLY A 123 -8.62 -18.19 9.82
N PRO A 124 -9.74 -17.75 9.24
CA PRO A 124 -10.91 -18.63 9.01
C PRO A 124 -10.62 -19.84 8.10
N LYS A 125 -9.73 -19.73 7.12
CA LYS A 125 -9.25 -20.84 6.26
C LYS A 125 -7.79 -21.22 6.47
N LYS A 126 -7.19 -20.73 7.54
CA LYS A 126 -5.77 -20.98 7.87
C LYS A 126 -4.85 -20.59 6.71
N ARG A 127 -4.04 -21.52 6.21
CA ARG A 127 -3.06 -21.30 5.13
C ARG A 127 -3.60 -21.50 3.73
N GLU A 128 -4.88 -21.80 3.60
CA GLU A 128 -5.53 -21.97 2.28
C GLU A 128 -5.78 -20.63 1.60
N GLU A 129 -5.93 -20.67 0.28
CA GLU A 129 -6.32 -19.50 -0.49
C GLU A 129 -7.79 -19.18 -0.31
N TYR A 130 -8.07 -17.91 -0.07
CA TYR A 130 -9.40 -17.37 -0.13
C TYR A 130 -9.69 -16.91 -1.55
N ALA A 131 -10.63 -17.57 -2.23
CA ALA A 131 -11.20 -17.09 -3.46
C ALA A 131 -12.44 -16.26 -3.15
N LEU A 132 -12.45 -15.01 -3.60
CA LEU A 132 -13.65 -14.16 -3.65
C LEU A 132 -14.43 -14.48 -4.91
N THR A 133 -15.72 -14.58 -4.78
CA THR A 133 -16.60 -14.59 -5.95
C THR A 133 -16.50 -13.22 -6.62
N GLN A 134 -16.29 -13.19 -7.94
CA GLN A 134 -16.23 -11.93 -8.69
C GLN A 134 -17.63 -11.30 -8.73
N TYR A 135 -17.86 -10.30 -7.89
CA TYR A 135 -19.12 -9.54 -7.83
C TYR A 135 -19.19 -8.39 -8.84
N VAL A 136 -18.09 -8.12 -9.54
CA VAL A 136 -18.03 -7.13 -10.63
C VAL A 136 -17.84 -7.88 -11.94
N LYS A 137 -18.78 -7.72 -12.86
CA LYS A 137 -18.64 -8.28 -14.21
C LYS A 137 -17.53 -7.57 -14.96
N LYS A 138 -16.56 -8.32 -15.47
CA LYS A 138 -15.55 -7.80 -16.37
C LYS A 138 -16.18 -7.55 -17.75
N ASN A 139 -16.70 -6.36 -17.94
CA ASN A 139 -17.22 -5.92 -19.23
C ASN A 139 -16.13 -5.12 -19.96
N GLU A 140 -15.84 -5.48 -21.19
CA GLU A 140 -14.98 -4.68 -22.06
C GLU A 140 -15.68 -3.35 -22.37
N VAL A 141 -15.03 -2.24 -22.01
CA VAL A 141 -15.54 -0.89 -22.29
C VAL A 141 -15.07 -0.44 -23.67
N PHE A 142 -13.82 -0.65 -23.98
CA PHE A 142 -13.21 -0.39 -25.29
C PHE A 142 -11.89 -1.16 -25.44
N SER A 143 -11.47 -1.35 -26.69
CA SER A 143 -10.16 -1.90 -27.02
C SER A 143 -9.27 -0.81 -27.60
N LEU A 144 -8.10 -0.56 -27.02
CA LEU A 144 -7.12 0.38 -27.52
C LEU A 144 -5.84 -0.37 -27.93
N PHE A 145 -5.43 -0.27 -29.20
CA PHE A 145 -4.25 -0.97 -29.74
C PHE A 145 -4.20 -2.46 -29.37
N SER A 146 -5.29 -3.19 -29.54
CA SER A 146 -5.46 -4.62 -29.19
C SER A 146 -5.39 -4.93 -27.69
N ALA A 147 -5.28 -3.93 -26.81
CA ALA A 147 -5.39 -4.09 -25.37
C ALA A 147 -6.86 -3.93 -24.96
N ARG A 148 -7.42 -4.94 -24.31
CA ARG A 148 -8.75 -4.86 -23.71
C ARG A 148 -8.68 -4.01 -22.46
N VAL A 149 -9.65 -3.11 -22.31
CA VAL A 149 -9.81 -2.26 -21.12
C VAL A 149 -11.14 -2.63 -20.48
N ASP A 150 -11.04 -3.27 -19.32
CA ASP A 150 -12.21 -3.67 -18.56
C ASP A 150 -12.71 -2.51 -17.68
N GLN A 151 -13.99 -2.50 -17.36
CA GLN A 151 -14.58 -1.53 -16.43
C GLN A 151 -13.85 -1.52 -15.08
N THR A 152 -13.43 -2.66 -14.60
CA THR A 152 -12.68 -2.82 -13.35
C THR A 152 -11.34 -2.10 -13.38
N ASP A 153 -10.64 -2.15 -14.52
CA ASP A 153 -9.35 -1.47 -14.70
C ASP A 153 -9.47 0.04 -14.53
N ILE A 154 -10.53 0.61 -15.11
CA ILE A 154 -10.80 2.05 -15.00
C ILE A 154 -11.10 2.42 -13.55
N ILE A 155 -11.92 1.64 -12.86
CA ILE A 155 -12.27 1.87 -11.45
C ILE A 155 -11.01 1.85 -10.58
N ILE A 156 -10.10 0.88 -10.79
CA ILE A 156 -8.86 0.76 -10.01
C ILE A 156 -7.96 1.97 -10.25
N VAL A 157 -7.70 2.32 -11.51
CA VAL A 157 -6.80 3.44 -11.85
C VAL A 157 -7.38 4.76 -11.34
N VAL A 158 -8.65 5.05 -11.64
CA VAL A 158 -9.30 6.30 -11.20
C VAL A 158 -9.39 6.36 -9.68
N GLY A 159 -9.77 5.25 -9.02
CA GLY A 159 -9.83 5.17 -7.56
C GLY A 159 -8.46 5.41 -6.91
N ALA A 160 -7.40 4.82 -7.47
CA ALA A 160 -6.04 5.03 -6.98
C ALA A 160 -5.60 6.49 -7.12
N PHE A 161 -5.85 7.12 -8.28
CA PHE A 161 -5.52 8.53 -8.48
C PHE A 161 -6.33 9.47 -7.57
N ILE A 162 -7.61 9.19 -7.34
CA ILE A 162 -8.44 9.96 -6.40
C ILE A 162 -7.87 9.85 -4.98
N MET A 163 -7.56 8.65 -4.51
CA MET A 163 -6.97 8.44 -3.18
C MET A 163 -5.61 9.14 -3.05
N ALA A 164 -4.75 9.03 -4.06
CA ALA A 164 -3.46 9.73 -4.09
C ALA A 164 -3.64 11.25 -4.07
N ALA A 165 -4.59 11.80 -4.82
CA ALA A 165 -4.90 13.23 -4.84
C ALA A 165 -5.44 13.72 -3.48
N ILE A 166 -6.31 12.95 -2.84
CA ILE A 166 -6.80 13.24 -1.48
C ILE A 166 -5.63 13.29 -0.50
N LEU A 167 -4.72 12.31 -0.56
CA LEU A 167 -3.54 12.27 0.30
C LEU A 167 -2.63 13.49 0.08
N VAL A 168 -2.28 13.78 -1.18
CA VAL A 168 -1.44 14.94 -1.53
C VAL A 168 -2.06 16.23 -1.03
N ASN A 169 -3.37 16.40 -1.23
CA ASN A 169 -4.09 17.59 -0.77
C ASN A 169 -4.13 17.66 0.78
N PHE A 170 -4.38 16.52 1.45
CA PHE A 170 -4.33 16.42 2.91
C PHE A 170 -2.97 16.83 3.47
N VAL A 171 -1.88 16.26 2.95
CA VAL A 171 -0.52 16.57 3.42
C VAL A 171 -0.13 18.02 3.13
N ASN A 172 -0.55 18.58 1.98
CA ASN A 172 -0.15 19.94 1.60
C ASN A 172 -0.98 21.03 2.27
N ARG A 173 -2.28 20.83 2.46
CA ARG A 173 -3.20 21.90 2.89
C ARG A 173 -3.67 21.79 4.34
N SER A 174 -3.69 20.59 4.95
CA SER A 174 -4.22 20.44 6.31
C SER A 174 -3.25 20.94 7.39
N ARG A 175 -3.79 21.24 8.59
CA ARG A 175 -2.98 21.58 9.78
C ARG A 175 -2.11 20.38 10.19
N VAL A 176 -2.65 19.18 10.13
CA VAL A 176 -1.94 17.93 10.42
C VAL A 176 -0.83 17.69 9.40
N GLY A 177 -1.08 17.93 8.11
CA GLY A 177 -0.08 17.82 7.06
C GLY A 177 1.10 18.77 7.26
N ARG A 178 0.86 19.98 7.78
CA ARG A 178 1.96 20.87 8.19
C ARG A 178 2.79 20.26 9.32
N GLY A 179 2.13 19.66 10.33
CA GLY A 179 2.82 18.93 11.39
C GLY A 179 3.65 17.76 10.88
N ILE A 180 3.08 16.95 9.95
CA ILE A 180 3.80 15.83 9.28
C ILE A 180 5.08 16.34 8.62
N ARG A 181 5.01 17.41 7.84
CA ARG A 181 6.19 17.98 7.17
C ARG A 181 7.20 18.60 8.14
N ALA A 182 6.74 19.24 9.21
CA ALA A 182 7.63 19.78 10.23
C ALA A 182 8.40 18.68 10.96
N VAL A 183 7.71 17.62 11.40
CA VAL A 183 8.34 16.46 12.07
C VAL A 183 9.26 15.69 11.11
N ALA A 184 8.92 15.63 9.83
CA ALA A 184 9.76 15.00 8.80
C ALA A 184 11.08 15.77 8.56
N GLN A 185 11.10 17.07 8.76
CA GLN A 185 12.32 17.88 8.65
C GLN A 185 13.20 17.76 9.90
N ASP A 186 12.62 18.03 11.06
CA ASP A 186 13.28 17.92 12.36
C ASP A 186 12.25 17.76 13.47
N ALA A 187 12.24 16.58 14.08
CA ALA A 187 11.28 16.23 15.13
C ALA A 187 11.55 16.99 16.44
N GLU A 188 12.81 17.30 16.76
CA GLU A 188 13.18 18.03 17.97
C GLU A 188 12.77 19.50 17.85
N THR A 189 13.11 20.14 16.75
CA THR A 189 12.69 21.52 16.47
C THR A 189 11.17 21.65 16.39
N ALA A 190 10.48 20.69 15.74
CA ALA A 190 9.02 20.68 15.68
C ALA A 190 8.38 20.60 17.08
N LYS A 191 8.96 19.80 17.99
CA LYS A 191 8.52 19.70 19.38
C LYS A 191 8.68 21.02 20.12
N LEU A 192 9.80 21.75 19.94
CA LEU A 192 10.03 23.08 20.52
C LEU A 192 9.01 24.11 20.04
N MET A 193 8.54 23.96 18.79
CA MET A 193 7.49 24.81 18.21
C MET A 193 6.06 24.39 18.61
N GLY A 194 5.90 23.48 19.60
CA GLY A 194 4.62 23.06 20.15
C GLY A 194 3.92 21.93 19.36
N VAL A 195 4.58 21.30 18.39
CA VAL A 195 4.01 20.17 17.65
C VAL A 195 4.08 18.90 18.52
N ASN A 196 2.94 18.23 18.71
CA ASN A 196 2.91 16.95 19.39
C ASN A 196 3.39 15.83 18.44
N VAL A 197 4.67 15.50 18.51
CA VAL A 197 5.33 14.52 17.63
C VAL A 197 4.67 13.15 17.71
N ASP A 198 4.26 12.69 18.91
CA ASP A 198 3.62 11.39 19.10
C ASP A 198 2.27 11.31 18.39
N GLN A 199 1.47 12.38 18.44
CA GLN A 199 0.20 12.44 17.72
C GLN A 199 0.41 12.48 16.20
N ILE A 200 1.41 13.22 15.73
CA ILE A 200 1.73 13.28 14.29
C ILE A 200 2.15 11.91 13.78
N ILE A 201 2.99 11.18 14.51
CA ILE A 201 3.39 9.82 14.13
C ILE A 201 2.17 8.90 14.08
N LEU A 202 1.31 8.91 15.11
CA LEU A 202 0.11 8.09 15.14
C LEU A 202 -0.80 8.36 13.93
N ILE A 203 -1.05 9.65 13.62
CA ILE A 203 -1.87 10.04 12.47
C ILE A 203 -1.20 9.63 11.15
N THR A 204 0.12 9.68 11.07
CA THR A 204 0.86 9.23 9.89
C THR A 204 0.67 7.74 9.64
N PHE A 205 0.72 6.90 10.70
CA PHE A 205 0.40 5.48 10.58
C PHE A 205 -1.04 5.23 10.18
N LEU A 206 -1.98 5.96 10.80
CA LEU A 206 -3.40 5.87 10.45
C LEU A 206 -3.64 6.20 8.98
N VAL A 207 -3.08 7.29 8.47
CA VAL A 207 -3.21 7.68 7.06
C VAL A 207 -2.52 6.67 6.13
N GLY A 208 -1.35 6.16 6.52
CA GLY A 208 -0.67 5.08 5.81
C GLY A 208 -1.54 3.81 5.73
N GLY A 209 -2.21 3.45 6.83
CA GLY A 209 -3.15 2.33 6.88
C GLY A 209 -4.41 2.55 6.04
N ILE A 210 -4.93 3.79 5.97
CA ILE A 210 -6.02 4.16 5.04
C ILE A 210 -5.60 3.92 3.58
N MET A 211 -4.38 4.34 3.22
CA MET A 211 -3.86 4.12 1.87
C MET A 211 -3.67 2.63 1.56
N ALA A 212 -3.12 1.86 2.50
CA ALA A 212 -2.97 0.42 2.37
C ALA A 212 -4.33 -0.29 2.26
N GLY A 213 -5.32 0.13 3.05
CA GLY A 213 -6.69 -0.39 3.00
C GLY A 213 -7.38 -0.15 1.67
N GLY A 214 -7.29 1.07 1.15
CA GLY A 214 -7.83 1.38 -0.17
C GLY A 214 -7.12 0.64 -1.30
N ALA A 215 -5.79 0.51 -1.21
CA ALA A 215 -5.01 -0.28 -2.16
C ALA A 215 -5.42 -1.76 -2.13
N ALA A 216 -5.65 -2.32 -0.94
CA ALA A 216 -6.09 -3.69 -0.76
C ALA A 216 -7.46 -3.95 -1.40
N PHE A 217 -8.42 -3.05 -1.18
CA PHE A 217 -9.72 -3.12 -1.84
C PHE A 217 -9.59 -3.09 -3.37
N LEU A 218 -8.81 -2.14 -3.92
CA LEU A 218 -8.60 -2.03 -5.36
C LEU A 218 -7.86 -3.26 -5.93
N TYR A 219 -6.91 -3.82 -5.18
CA TYR A 219 -6.23 -5.04 -5.56
C TYR A 219 -7.20 -6.22 -5.65
N MET A 220 -8.11 -6.35 -4.69
CA MET A 220 -9.10 -7.42 -4.64
C MET A 220 -10.11 -7.37 -5.80
N LEU A 221 -10.37 -6.19 -6.38
CA LEU A 221 -11.20 -6.06 -7.59
C LEU A 221 -10.54 -6.71 -8.82
N ASN A 222 -9.22 -6.66 -8.90
CA ASN A 222 -8.46 -7.26 -10.02
C ASN A 222 -8.11 -8.72 -9.77
N THR A 223 -7.68 -9.03 -8.55
CA THR A 223 -7.16 -10.34 -8.13
C THR A 223 -8.01 -10.84 -6.96
N PRO A 224 -9.10 -11.58 -7.23
CA PRO A 224 -10.05 -11.99 -6.20
C PRO A 224 -9.53 -13.18 -5.37
N PHE A 225 -8.27 -13.14 -4.98
CA PHE A 225 -7.62 -14.14 -4.15
C PHE A 225 -6.84 -13.44 -3.03
N ALA A 226 -7.07 -13.85 -1.78
CA ALA A 226 -6.23 -13.47 -0.67
C ALA A 226 -5.61 -14.73 -0.04
N ARG A 227 -4.33 -14.59 0.30
CA ARG A 227 -3.56 -15.59 1.02
C ARG A 227 -2.81 -14.88 2.15
N TYR A 228 -2.54 -15.58 3.23
CA TYR A 228 -1.89 -15.02 4.42
C TYR A 228 -0.49 -14.41 4.16
N ASP A 229 0.15 -14.78 3.07
CA ASP A 229 1.49 -14.29 2.66
C ASP A 229 1.47 -13.24 1.54
N VAL A 230 0.27 -12.88 1.02
CA VAL A 230 0.14 -11.91 -0.09
C VAL A 230 0.68 -10.52 0.30
N GLY A 231 0.57 -10.18 1.59
CA GLY A 231 1.06 -8.90 2.11
C GLY A 231 2.55 -8.73 1.89
N PHE A 232 3.36 -9.71 2.26
CA PHE A 232 4.80 -9.65 2.13
C PHE A 232 5.24 -9.40 0.68
N LEU A 233 4.71 -10.15 -0.28
CA LEU A 233 5.08 -10.01 -1.70
C LEU A 233 4.75 -8.62 -2.24
N ILE A 234 3.52 -8.13 -1.99
CA ILE A 234 3.08 -6.81 -2.45
C ILE A 234 3.82 -5.72 -1.68
N GLY A 235 4.07 -5.93 -0.39
CA GLY A 235 4.82 -5.00 0.44
C GLY A 235 6.24 -4.77 -0.05
N VAL A 236 6.97 -5.84 -0.42
CA VAL A 236 8.32 -5.73 -0.98
C VAL A 236 8.30 -5.01 -2.34
N LYS A 237 7.32 -5.29 -3.20
CA LYS A 237 7.15 -4.58 -4.48
C LYS A 237 6.82 -3.09 -4.26
N ALA A 238 5.92 -2.78 -3.34
CA ALA A 238 5.56 -1.40 -3.02
C ALA A 238 6.73 -0.64 -2.35
N PHE A 239 7.52 -1.32 -1.52
CA PHE A 239 8.76 -0.76 -1.01
C PHE A 239 9.75 -0.47 -2.15
N THR A 240 9.93 -1.41 -3.08
CA THR A 240 10.71 -1.21 -4.30
C THR A 240 10.24 0.01 -5.07
N ALA A 241 8.92 0.17 -5.24
CA ALA A 241 8.32 1.33 -5.89
C ALA A 241 8.63 2.64 -5.15
N ALA A 242 8.54 2.65 -3.82
CA ALA A 242 8.88 3.82 -3.01
C ALA A 242 10.36 4.21 -3.14
N VAL A 243 11.26 3.21 -3.14
CA VAL A 243 12.71 3.42 -3.32
C VAL A 243 12.99 3.95 -4.73
N LEU A 244 12.44 3.31 -5.75
CA LEU A 244 12.59 3.69 -7.15
C LEU A 244 12.12 5.12 -7.39
N GLY A 245 10.98 5.50 -6.80
CA GLY A 245 10.45 6.86 -6.89
C GLY A 245 11.24 7.90 -6.12
N GLY A 246 11.88 7.50 -5.03
CA GLY A 246 12.58 8.34 -4.05
C GLY A 246 11.83 8.39 -2.71
N ILE A 247 12.34 7.64 -1.74
CA ILE A 247 11.71 7.50 -0.42
C ILE A 247 11.56 8.87 0.25
N GLY A 248 10.38 9.15 0.79
CA GLY A 248 10.05 10.43 1.43
C GLY A 248 9.42 11.46 0.48
N ASN A 249 9.40 11.20 -0.82
CA ASN A 249 8.71 12.05 -1.79
C ASN A 249 7.40 11.40 -2.28
N ILE A 250 6.25 11.98 -1.90
CA ILE A 250 4.91 11.48 -2.25
C ILE A 250 4.72 11.38 -3.77
N LYS A 251 5.17 12.39 -4.53
CA LYS A 251 5.09 12.37 -6.01
C LYS A 251 6.00 11.30 -6.61
N GLY A 252 7.18 11.11 -5.99
CA GLY A 252 8.14 10.09 -6.35
C GLY A 252 7.55 8.68 -6.17
N ALA A 253 6.98 8.39 -5.01
CA ALA A 253 6.37 7.09 -4.72
C ALA A 253 5.24 6.74 -5.71
N LEU A 254 4.43 7.71 -6.10
CA LEU A 254 3.37 7.53 -7.09
C LEU A 254 3.94 7.15 -8.47
N LEU A 255 4.93 7.91 -8.95
CA LEU A 255 5.60 7.60 -10.22
C LEU A 255 6.36 6.28 -10.16
N GLY A 256 7.05 6.00 -9.04
CA GLY A 256 7.77 4.75 -8.84
C GLY A 256 6.86 3.52 -8.88
N GLY A 257 5.66 3.62 -8.27
CA GLY A 257 4.65 2.56 -8.33
C GLY A 257 4.16 2.28 -9.74
N LEU A 258 3.81 3.33 -10.49
CA LEU A 258 3.37 3.20 -11.88
C LEU A 258 4.47 2.62 -12.77
N LEU A 259 5.71 3.10 -12.64
CA LEU A 259 6.85 2.59 -13.39
C LEU A 259 7.12 1.12 -13.05
N LEU A 260 7.07 0.75 -11.77
CA LEU A 260 7.30 -0.63 -11.37
C LEU A 260 6.26 -1.58 -11.95
N GLY A 261 4.97 -1.22 -11.92
CA GLY A 261 3.90 -2.01 -12.51
C GLY A 261 4.06 -2.17 -14.03
N LEU A 262 4.52 -1.12 -14.71
CA LEU A 262 4.85 -1.22 -16.15
C LEU A 262 6.04 -2.15 -16.38
N ILE A 263 7.14 -1.99 -15.65
CA ILE A 263 8.35 -2.84 -15.78
C ILE A 263 8.00 -4.31 -15.53
N GLU A 264 7.21 -4.59 -14.51
CA GLU A 264 6.78 -5.95 -14.17
C GLU A 264 5.94 -6.57 -15.27
N ASN A 265 4.95 -5.83 -15.77
CA ASN A 265 4.03 -6.35 -16.79
C ASN A 265 4.73 -6.53 -18.15
N TYR A 266 5.54 -5.57 -18.58
CA TYR A 266 6.31 -5.69 -19.82
C TYR A 266 7.40 -6.77 -19.71
N GLY A 267 8.09 -6.86 -18.56
CA GLY A 267 9.05 -7.91 -18.29
C GLY A 267 8.43 -9.31 -18.35
N ALA A 268 7.24 -9.49 -17.80
CA ALA A 268 6.50 -10.75 -17.92
C ALA A 268 6.11 -11.04 -19.37
N ALA A 269 5.62 -10.04 -20.12
CA ALA A 269 5.15 -10.18 -21.51
C ALA A 269 6.28 -10.61 -22.46
N LEU A 270 7.50 -10.11 -22.27
CA LEU A 270 8.67 -10.46 -23.09
C LEU A 270 9.05 -11.95 -23.01
N PHE A 271 8.70 -12.62 -21.91
CA PHE A 271 9.06 -14.02 -21.64
C PHE A 271 7.83 -14.93 -21.44
N GLY A 272 6.83 -14.76 -22.31
CA GLY A 272 5.66 -15.65 -22.35
C GLY A 272 4.65 -15.43 -21.22
N SER A 273 4.54 -14.18 -20.72
CA SER A 273 3.59 -13.77 -19.67
C SER A 273 3.78 -14.48 -18.32
N ASN A 274 4.99 -14.87 -17.99
CA ASN A 274 5.32 -15.49 -16.73
C ASN A 274 5.48 -14.43 -15.62
N GLN A 275 4.57 -14.44 -14.64
CA GLN A 275 4.56 -13.46 -13.54
C GLN A 275 5.81 -13.53 -12.65
N ASN A 276 6.43 -14.70 -12.49
CA ASN A 276 7.66 -14.83 -11.72
C ASN A 276 8.81 -14.07 -12.37
N ILE A 277 8.87 -14.10 -13.70
CA ILE A 277 9.87 -13.34 -14.48
C ILE A 277 9.58 -11.83 -14.37
N GLY A 278 8.33 -11.41 -14.44
CA GLY A 278 7.94 -10.01 -14.20
C GLY A 278 8.41 -9.51 -12.83
N THR A 279 8.22 -10.31 -11.79
CA THR A 279 8.70 -9.98 -10.43
C THR A 279 10.23 -9.86 -10.38
N MET A 280 10.97 -10.74 -11.09
CA MET A 280 12.41 -10.63 -11.21
C MET A 280 12.84 -9.31 -11.85
N PHE A 281 12.17 -8.86 -12.92
CA PHE A 281 12.44 -7.56 -13.55
C PHE A 281 12.21 -6.40 -12.58
N SER A 282 11.21 -6.48 -11.72
CA SER A 282 10.96 -5.47 -10.69
C SER A 282 12.14 -5.33 -9.72
N PHE A 283 12.73 -6.44 -9.30
CA PHE A 283 13.91 -6.42 -8.42
C PHE A 283 15.18 -5.98 -9.15
N VAL A 284 15.36 -6.39 -10.41
CA VAL A 284 16.48 -5.92 -11.24
C VAL A 284 16.39 -4.40 -11.41
N ALA A 285 15.20 -3.87 -11.69
CA ALA A 285 14.99 -2.43 -11.79
C ALA A 285 15.34 -1.70 -10.48
N LEU A 286 15.00 -2.27 -9.32
CA LEU A 286 15.41 -1.73 -8.02
C LEU A 286 16.93 -1.63 -7.91
N VAL A 287 17.64 -2.73 -8.19
CA VAL A 287 19.11 -2.79 -8.08
C VAL A 287 19.74 -1.77 -9.03
N VAL A 288 19.28 -1.72 -10.28
CA VAL A 288 19.77 -0.77 -11.29
C VAL A 288 19.57 0.67 -10.82
N VAL A 289 18.37 1.02 -10.35
CA VAL A 289 18.10 2.38 -9.87
C VAL A 289 18.96 2.73 -8.67
N LEU A 290 19.10 1.83 -7.69
CA LEU A 290 19.95 2.09 -6.52
C LEU A 290 21.44 2.23 -6.88
N MET A 291 21.90 1.53 -7.92
CA MET A 291 23.28 1.61 -8.39
C MET A 291 23.58 2.94 -9.09
N PHE A 292 22.65 3.46 -9.91
CA PHE A 292 22.85 4.69 -10.67
C PHE A 292 22.28 5.94 -9.97
N ARG A 293 21.19 5.80 -9.21
CA ARG A 293 20.51 6.88 -8.48
C ARG A 293 20.04 6.41 -7.09
N PRO A 294 20.92 6.37 -6.09
CA PRO A 294 20.58 5.87 -4.75
C PRO A 294 19.51 6.69 -4.03
N SER A 295 19.26 7.93 -4.46
CA SER A 295 18.15 8.75 -3.95
C SER A 295 16.81 8.48 -4.61
N GLY A 296 16.74 7.62 -5.63
CA GLY A 296 15.57 7.39 -6.47
C GLY A 296 15.41 8.46 -7.58
N ILE A 297 14.36 8.29 -8.41
CA ILE A 297 14.15 9.14 -9.61
C ILE A 297 13.84 10.60 -9.23
N LEU A 298 12.97 10.81 -8.24
CA LEU A 298 12.56 12.13 -7.73
C LEU A 298 13.00 12.37 -6.28
N GLY A 299 13.94 11.57 -5.76
CA GLY A 299 14.50 11.76 -4.43
C GLY A 299 15.27 13.08 -4.34
N GLN A 300 15.07 13.81 -3.26
CA GLN A 300 15.90 14.97 -2.97
C GLN A 300 17.28 14.47 -2.56
N SER A 301 18.32 14.94 -3.24
CA SER A 301 19.68 14.75 -2.75
C SER A 301 19.75 15.34 -1.35
N MET A 302 20.03 14.51 -0.34
CA MET A 302 20.38 15.05 0.96
C MET A 302 21.62 15.90 0.77
N SER A 303 21.41 17.19 0.62
CA SER A 303 22.49 18.19 0.73
C SER A 303 23.10 17.93 2.10
N ARG A 304 24.32 17.41 2.10
CA ARG A 304 25.13 17.37 3.32
C ARG A 304 25.14 18.80 3.84
N SER A 305 24.42 19.06 4.92
CA SER A 305 24.72 20.21 5.75
C SER A 305 26.16 19.99 6.24
N ARG A 306 27.09 20.62 5.55
CA ARG A 306 28.45 20.74 6.07
C ARG A 306 28.32 21.56 7.36
N ALA A 307 28.54 20.88 8.50
CA ALA A 307 28.82 21.54 9.75
C ALA A 307 30.08 22.39 9.63
#